data_7bac1df0d5c8152ba5f4ece62f5691d7
#
_entry.id   7bac1df0d5c8152ba5f4ece62f5691d7
#
_cell.length_a   1.000
_cell.length_b   1.000
_cell.length_c   1.000
_cell.angle_alpha   90.00
_cell.angle_beta   90.00
_cell.angle_gamma   90.00
#
_symmetry.space_group_name_H-M   'P 1'
#
loop_
_entity.id
_entity.type
_entity.pdbx_description
1 polymer ?
#
loop_
_entity_poly.entity_id
_entity_poly.type
_entity_poly.pdbx_seq_one_letter_code
_entity_poly.pdbx_strand_id
1 'polypeptide(L)'
;MIEARAPAKIIILGEHFVVHGSHALAASIDRYITVTASYHSSDVLIASGKAVKAEHIFNSVDKITRGRHVKLIVKSQVPNGAGLGSSAALSIASTIAVSKLFDVKPDPSLLFDISMEAEKYIHRNPSGVDVAASLYGGFVLFKRGELRIIKAQPIRFLVVDSRQRRITGNLVSRVKEFMEHNPELFASLVSVSDLMSIKGAQAIENGNVEQVGSYMNVTQHFLELIGVSTPKIKSIIEYLNGKVFGAKLTGAGGGGCVIAIPRIGNGLKSGYMVKAGVDGAYKINYGKQLEPSTAADDVA
;
A
#
# COMPACT_ATOMS: atom_id res chain seq x y z
N MET A 1 14.64 20.99 13.32
CA MET A 1 13.52 20.05 13.03
C MET A 1 13.43 19.89 11.53
N ILE A 2 13.32 18.66 11.07
CA ILE A 2 13.26 18.27 9.67
C ILE A 2 11.95 17.55 9.41
N GLU A 3 11.28 17.91 8.31
CA GLU A 3 10.01 17.29 7.92
C GLU A 3 10.18 16.45 6.67
N ALA A 4 9.50 15.30 6.63
CA ALA A 4 9.32 14.49 5.44
C ALA A 4 7.90 13.94 5.39
N ARG A 5 7.41 13.64 4.18
CA ARG A 5 6.08 13.05 4.00
C ARG A 5 6.09 11.91 3.01
N ALA A 6 5.22 10.96 3.23
CA ALA A 6 5.00 9.84 2.32
C ALA A 6 3.51 9.66 2.02
N PRO A 7 3.14 9.34 0.78
CA PRO A 7 1.76 9.06 0.40
C PRO A 7 1.32 7.70 0.93
N ALA A 8 0.05 7.57 1.25
CA ALA A 8 -0.61 6.30 1.43
C ALA A 8 -0.78 5.59 0.08
N LYS A 9 -1.31 4.38 0.09
CA LYS A 9 -1.51 3.55 -1.11
C LYS A 9 -2.86 2.85 -1.10
N ILE A 10 -3.26 2.39 -2.26
CA ILE A 10 -4.30 1.37 -2.47
C ILE A 10 -3.72 0.21 -3.24
N ILE A 11 -4.19 -1.02 -2.99
CA ILE A 11 -3.96 -2.16 -3.87
C ILE A 11 -5.19 -2.29 -4.77
N ILE A 12 -4.96 -2.21 -6.07
CA ILE A 12 -6.01 -2.27 -7.08
C ILE A 12 -6.30 -3.73 -7.43
N LEU A 13 -5.24 -4.54 -7.64
CA LEU A 13 -5.31 -5.96 -7.97
C LEU A 13 -4.16 -6.72 -7.31
N GLY A 14 -4.32 -8.01 -7.01
CA GLY A 14 -3.26 -8.92 -6.60
C GLY A 14 -3.03 -9.07 -5.09
N GLU A 15 -3.92 -8.52 -4.23
CA GLU A 15 -3.87 -8.77 -2.78
C GLU A 15 -3.86 -10.27 -2.49
N HIS A 16 -3.17 -10.67 -1.43
CA HIS A 16 -2.93 -12.06 -1.01
C HIS A 16 -2.14 -12.91 -2.01
N PHE A 17 -2.39 -12.80 -3.31
CA PHE A 17 -1.74 -13.60 -4.34
C PHE A 17 -0.28 -13.17 -4.58
N VAL A 18 0.08 -11.92 -4.31
CA VAL A 18 1.43 -11.37 -4.49
C VAL A 18 2.49 -12.10 -3.65
N VAL A 19 2.16 -12.57 -2.45
CA VAL A 19 3.09 -13.36 -1.62
C VAL A 19 3.27 -14.80 -2.11
N HIS A 20 2.43 -15.22 -3.07
CA HIS A 20 2.48 -16.51 -3.73
C HIS A 20 2.99 -16.43 -5.18
N GLY A 21 3.65 -15.32 -5.55
CA GLY A 21 4.33 -15.17 -6.83
C GLY A 21 3.52 -14.49 -7.95
N SER A 22 2.32 -13.96 -7.66
CA SER A 22 1.55 -13.11 -8.56
C SER A 22 2.10 -11.68 -8.54
N HIS A 23 1.90 -10.91 -9.61
CA HIS A 23 1.99 -9.47 -9.55
C HIS A 23 0.85 -8.85 -8.71
N ALA A 24 1.14 -7.72 -8.11
CA ALA A 24 0.12 -6.82 -7.57
C ALA A 24 0.20 -5.47 -8.28
N LEU A 25 -0.96 -4.89 -8.59
CA LEU A 25 -1.09 -3.54 -9.11
C LEU A 25 -1.55 -2.63 -7.98
N ALA A 26 -0.70 -1.68 -7.61
CA ALA A 26 -0.96 -0.74 -6.53
C ALA A 26 -0.74 0.71 -6.99
N ALA A 27 -1.25 1.67 -6.22
CA ALA A 27 -1.05 3.08 -6.49
C ALA A 27 -0.88 3.89 -5.21
N SER A 28 0.01 4.88 -5.24
CA SER A 28 0.04 5.95 -4.24
C SER A 28 -1.22 6.82 -4.32
N ILE A 29 -1.68 7.36 -3.19
CA ILE A 29 -2.85 8.24 -3.14
C ILE A 29 -2.55 9.56 -2.43
N ASP A 30 -3.35 10.60 -2.73
CA ASP A 30 -3.24 11.95 -2.17
C ASP A 30 -3.69 12.03 -0.68
N ARG A 31 -3.25 11.07 0.10
CA ARG A 31 -3.35 11.06 1.57
C ARG A 31 -1.98 10.75 2.14
N TYR A 32 -1.52 11.60 3.03
CA TYR A 32 -0.12 11.61 3.44
C TYR A 32 0.05 11.34 4.92
N ILE A 33 1.17 10.73 5.26
CA ILE A 33 1.75 10.74 6.59
C ILE A 33 2.96 11.68 6.56
N THR A 34 2.98 12.63 7.47
CA THR A 34 4.05 13.60 7.64
C THR A 34 4.74 13.32 8.97
N VAL A 35 6.07 13.24 8.95
CA VAL A 35 6.91 13.03 10.12
C VAL A 35 7.87 14.19 10.26
N THR A 36 7.89 14.80 11.45
CA THR A 36 8.89 15.79 11.83
C THR A 36 9.89 15.16 12.79
N ALA A 37 11.17 15.14 12.43
CA ALA A 37 12.27 14.58 13.23
C ALA A 37 13.10 15.69 13.89
N SER A 38 13.57 15.45 15.11
CA SER A 38 14.51 16.29 15.85
C SER A 38 15.39 15.42 16.74
N TYR A 39 16.59 15.92 17.10
CA TYR A 39 17.41 15.27 18.14
C TYR A 39 16.68 15.30 19.49
N HIS A 40 16.87 14.27 20.28
CA HIS A 40 16.27 14.13 21.61
C HIS A 40 17.16 13.29 22.53
N SER A 41 16.89 13.29 23.83
CA SER A 41 17.64 12.50 24.83
C SER A 41 17.22 11.02 24.88
N SER A 42 16.09 10.66 24.30
CA SER A 42 15.55 9.30 24.21
C SER A 42 14.68 9.17 22.96
N ASP A 43 14.46 7.94 22.46
CA ASP A 43 13.58 7.71 21.33
C ASP A 43 12.11 7.87 21.70
N VAL A 44 11.45 8.80 21.05
CA VAL A 44 10.03 9.12 21.30
C VAL A 44 9.30 9.35 19.99
N LEU A 45 8.18 8.63 19.79
CA LEU A 45 7.23 8.91 18.70
C LEU A 45 5.94 9.48 19.29
N ILE A 46 5.53 10.63 18.79
CA ILE A 46 4.29 11.31 19.18
C ILE A 46 3.31 11.25 18.01
N ALA A 47 2.15 10.61 18.23
CA ALA A 47 1.03 10.59 17.29
C ALA A 47 -0.23 11.08 17.98
N SER A 48 -0.98 11.98 17.34
CA SER A 48 -2.19 12.61 17.92
C SER A 48 -1.96 13.21 19.32
N GLY A 49 -0.78 13.81 19.54
CA GLY A 49 -0.40 14.46 20.81
C GLY A 49 0.01 13.50 21.93
N LYS A 50 0.06 12.20 21.70
CA LYS A 50 0.44 11.17 22.69
C LYS A 50 1.69 10.40 22.25
N ALA A 51 2.53 10.06 23.23
CA ALA A 51 3.63 9.13 23.00
C ALA A 51 3.07 7.72 22.71
N VAL A 52 3.57 7.08 21.66
CA VAL A 52 3.19 5.73 21.26
C VAL A 52 4.42 4.84 21.11
N LYS A 53 4.25 3.54 21.34
CA LYS A 53 5.32 2.57 21.14
C LYS A 53 5.63 2.44 19.65
N ALA A 54 6.89 2.59 19.27
CA ALA A 54 7.33 2.56 17.87
C ALA A 54 8.72 1.94 17.72
N GLU A 55 9.04 0.93 18.54
CA GLU A 55 10.34 0.25 18.54
C GLU A 55 10.75 -0.22 17.13
N HIS A 56 9.79 -0.71 16.35
CA HIS A 56 10.01 -1.13 14.97
C HIS A 56 10.54 0.01 14.07
N ILE A 57 10.09 1.26 14.29
CA ILE A 57 10.59 2.42 13.54
C ILE A 57 12.00 2.76 14.00
N PHE A 58 12.24 2.86 15.32
CA PHE A 58 13.55 3.23 15.85
C PHE A 58 14.62 2.20 15.50
N ASN A 59 14.32 0.90 15.64
CA ASN A 59 15.22 -0.17 15.26
C ASN A 59 15.56 -0.15 13.76
N SER A 60 14.59 0.16 12.90
CA SER A 60 14.84 0.22 11.46
C SER A 60 15.72 1.39 11.05
N VAL A 61 15.61 2.55 11.73
CA VAL A 61 16.43 3.74 11.44
C VAL A 61 17.76 3.77 12.17
N ASP A 62 18.07 2.81 13.05
CA ASP A 62 19.31 2.79 13.83
C ASP A 62 20.56 2.73 12.94
N LYS A 63 20.47 2.12 11.76
CA LYS A 63 21.54 2.16 10.75
C LYS A 63 21.95 3.58 10.34
N ILE A 64 21.02 4.55 10.51
CA ILE A 64 21.24 5.96 10.19
C ILE A 64 21.65 6.71 11.46
N THR A 65 20.94 6.50 12.57
CA THR A 65 21.13 7.24 13.83
C THR A 65 22.38 6.82 14.57
N ARG A 66 22.83 5.56 14.40
CA ARG A 66 24.01 4.97 15.07
C ARG A 66 23.93 5.13 16.59
N GLY A 67 22.80 4.73 17.17
CA GLY A 67 22.54 4.81 18.61
C GLY A 67 22.21 6.21 19.14
N ARG A 68 22.11 7.23 18.28
CA ARG A 68 21.65 8.56 18.69
C ARG A 68 20.13 8.61 18.67
N HIS A 69 19.56 9.25 19.69
CA HIS A 69 18.11 9.29 19.90
C HIS A 69 17.41 10.42 19.15
N VAL A 70 16.18 10.15 18.73
CA VAL A 70 15.35 11.09 17.98
C VAL A 70 13.92 11.17 18.52
N LYS A 71 13.33 12.35 18.40
CA LYS A 71 11.90 12.56 18.58
C LYS A 71 11.24 12.67 17.23
N LEU A 72 10.21 11.85 16.99
CA LEU A 72 9.39 11.85 15.80
C LEU A 72 7.97 12.34 16.14
N ILE A 73 7.48 13.34 15.41
CA ILE A 73 6.10 13.82 15.54
C ILE A 73 5.36 13.47 14.25
N VAL A 74 4.25 12.74 14.37
CA VAL A 74 3.50 12.20 13.25
C VAL A 74 2.17 12.94 13.09
N LYS A 75 1.90 13.39 11.86
CA LYS A 75 0.59 13.88 11.40
C LYS A 75 0.09 12.95 10.29
N SER A 76 -1.11 12.37 10.44
CA SER A 76 -1.68 11.41 9.50
C SER A 76 -2.99 11.93 8.92
N GLN A 77 -3.12 11.87 7.59
CA GLN A 77 -4.38 12.05 6.85
C GLN A 77 -5.07 10.69 6.58
N VAL A 78 -4.43 9.59 7.01
CA VAL A 78 -4.88 8.23 6.75
C VAL A 78 -5.54 7.67 8.00
N PRO A 79 -6.76 7.13 7.92
CA PRO A 79 -7.38 6.45 9.05
C PRO A 79 -6.55 5.23 9.47
N ASN A 80 -6.39 5.04 10.79
CA ASN A 80 -5.66 3.89 11.32
C ASN A 80 -6.38 2.58 10.99
N GLY A 81 -5.63 1.57 10.51
CA GLY A 81 -6.15 0.25 10.24
C GLY A 81 -7.04 0.14 8.99
N ALA A 82 -7.16 1.21 8.20
CA ALA A 82 -8.01 1.26 7.01
C ALA A 82 -7.53 0.42 5.81
N GLY A 83 -6.29 -0.11 5.84
CA GLY A 83 -5.72 -0.86 4.71
C GLY A 83 -5.08 -0.03 3.63
N LEU A 84 -4.90 1.23 3.91
CA LEU A 84 -4.36 2.20 2.97
C LEU A 84 -2.83 2.37 3.08
N GLY A 85 -2.12 1.41 3.71
CA GLY A 85 -0.65 1.42 3.79
C GLY A 85 -0.08 2.47 4.74
N SER A 86 -0.79 2.79 5.84
CA SER A 86 -0.34 3.80 6.81
C SER A 86 0.99 3.41 7.48
N SER A 87 1.24 2.14 7.72
CA SER A 87 2.46 1.60 8.29
C SER A 87 3.67 1.86 7.38
N ALA A 88 3.60 1.45 6.11
CA ALA A 88 4.65 1.69 5.13
C ALA A 88 4.93 3.18 4.93
N ALA A 89 3.88 4.00 4.81
CA ALA A 89 4.04 5.45 4.67
C ALA A 89 4.70 6.07 5.92
N LEU A 90 4.36 5.60 7.13
CA LEU A 90 4.99 6.04 8.38
C LEU A 90 6.48 5.67 8.39
N SER A 91 6.81 4.42 8.07
CA SER A 91 8.18 3.95 8.03
C SER A 91 9.03 4.75 7.04
N ILE A 92 8.52 4.95 5.81
CA ILE A 92 9.24 5.71 4.77
C ILE A 92 9.43 7.18 5.19
N ALA A 93 8.36 7.85 5.67
CA ALA A 93 8.46 9.24 6.09
C ALA A 93 9.43 9.40 7.28
N SER A 94 9.43 8.46 8.24
CA SER A 94 10.34 8.45 9.38
C SER A 94 11.79 8.28 8.92
N THR A 95 12.04 7.30 8.05
CA THR A 95 13.38 7.04 7.51
C THR A 95 13.93 8.25 6.76
N ILE A 96 13.11 8.89 5.90
CA ILE A 96 13.52 10.11 5.17
C ILE A 96 13.77 11.29 6.11
N ALA A 97 12.89 11.52 7.10
CA ALA A 97 13.04 12.63 8.05
C ALA A 97 14.31 12.45 8.90
N VAL A 98 14.58 11.24 9.37
CA VAL A 98 15.81 10.91 10.10
C VAL A 98 17.03 11.02 9.20
N SER A 99 16.99 10.48 7.98
CA SER A 99 18.11 10.61 7.03
C SER A 99 18.50 12.05 6.80
N LYS A 100 17.52 12.94 6.56
CA LYS A 100 17.76 14.38 6.39
C LYS A 100 18.27 15.04 7.66
N LEU A 101 17.81 14.62 8.85
CA LEU A 101 18.28 15.14 10.15
C LEU A 101 19.75 14.84 10.38
N PHE A 102 20.21 13.68 9.91
CA PHE A 102 21.60 13.22 10.05
C PHE A 102 22.48 13.50 8.84
N ASP A 103 21.96 14.30 7.89
CA ASP A 103 22.64 14.65 6.62
C ASP A 103 23.06 13.42 5.81
N VAL A 104 22.26 12.37 5.86
CA VAL A 104 22.40 11.16 5.05
C VAL A 104 21.45 11.25 3.88
N LYS A 105 21.95 11.00 2.68
CA LYS A 105 21.13 10.91 1.46
C LYS A 105 21.04 9.46 0.99
N PRO A 106 20.06 8.69 1.49
CA PRO A 106 19.89 7.31 1.10
C PRO A 106 19.43 7.22 -0.36
N ASP A 107 19.89 6.20 -1.05
CA ASP A 107 19.29 5.81 -2.30
C ASP A 107 17.92 5.15 -2.08
N PRO A 108 17.11 4.95 -3.13
CA PRO A 108 15.79 4.35 -3.01
C PRO A 108 15.80 2.92 -2.51
N SER A 109 16.83 2.14 -2.84
CA SER A 109 16.98 0.75 -2.40
C SER A 109 17.16 0.70 -0.89
N LEU A 110 18.06 1.52 -0.34
CA LEU A 110 18.28 1.59 1.11
C LEU A 110 17.01 2.05 1.85
N LEU A 111 16.26 3.03 1.29
CA LEU A 111 14.97 3.45 1.86
C LEU A 111 13.95 2.32 1.86
N PHE A 112 13.89 1.56 0.76
CA PHE A 112 13.02 0.39 0.64
C PHE A 112 13.38 -0.66 1.68
N ASP A 113 14.66 -1.01 1.81
CA ASP A 113 15.14 -2.04 2.74
C ASP A 113 14.87 -1.68 4.20
N ILE A 114 15.18 -0.44 4.62
CA ILE A 114 14.90 0.04 5.97
C ILE A 114 13.40 0.01 6.25
N SER A 115 12.58 0.43 5.29
CA SER A 115 11.12 0.43 5.45
C SER A 115 10.57 -0.99 5.50
N MET A 116 11.14 -1.93 4.76
CA MET A 116 10.80 -3.35 4.83
C MET A 116 11.17 -3.98 6.16
N GLU A 117 12.27 -3.57 6.80
CA GLU A 117 12.62 -4.02 8.16
C GLU A 117 11.54 -3.61 9.17
N ALA A 118 11.04 -2.37 9.10
CA ALA A 118 9.94 -1.93 9.96
C ALA A 118 8.64 -2.71 9.69
N GLU A 119 8.31 -2.97 8.42
CA GLU A 119 7.12 -3.75 8.04
C GLU A 119 7.19 -5.21 8.53
N LYS A 120 8.36 -5.84 8.58
CA LYS A 120 8.55 -7.21 9.10
C LYS A 120 8.20 -7.33 10.59
N TYR A 121 8.33 -6.26 11.36
CA TYR A 121 7.90 -6.22 12.77
C TYR A 121 6.38 -6.30 12.91
N ILE A 122 5.64 -5.71 11.98
CA ILE A 122 4.18 -5.62 11.99
C ILE A 122 3.57 -6.83 11.29
N HIS A 123 4.19 -7.23 10.17
CA HIS A 123 3.73 -8.29 9.27
C HIS A 123 4.82 -9.35 9.14
N ARG A 124 4.53 -10.60 9.52
CA ARG A 124 5.51 -11.71 9.47
C ARG A 124 6.12 -11.92 8.08
N ASN A 125 5.34 -11.71 7.02
CA ASN A 125 5.78 -11.87 5.63
C ASN A 125 5.22 -10.74 4.76
N PRO A 126 5.77 -9.50 4.87
CA PRO A 126 5.33 -8.38 4.05
C PRO A 126 5.73 -8.63 2.59
N SER A 127 4.79 -8.38 1.66
CA SER A 127 5.05 -8.54 0.22
C SER A 127 6.02 -7.49 -0.33
N GLY A 128 6.05 -6.30 0.26
CA GLY A 128 6.79 -5.14 -0.23
C GLY A 128 5.96 -4.19 -1.11
N VAL A 129 4.79 -4.60 -1.58
CA VAL A 129 3.95 -3.77 -2.46
C VAL A 129 3.55 -2.44 -1.82
N ASP A 130 3.29 -2.42 -0.52
CA ASP A 130 2.90 -1.22 0.23
C ASP A 130 4.05 -0.21 0.27
N VAL A 131 5.27 -0.68 0.54
CA VAL A 131 6.48 0.13 0.54
C VAL A 131 6.78 0.62 -0.87
N ALA A 132 6.72 -0.26 -1.88
CA ALA A 132 6.96 0.11 -3.27
C ALA A 132 6.02 1.23 -3.73
N ALA A 133 4.70 1.09 -3.54
CA ALA A 133 3.72 2.08 -3.97
C ALA A 133 3.91 3.43 -3.27
N SER A 134 4.20 3.44 -1.96
CA SER A 134 4.41 4.67 -1.21
C SER A 134 5.74 5.35 -1.52
N LEU A 135 6.82 4.59 -1.73
CA LEU A 135 8.16 5.11 -1.99
C LEU A 135 8.31 5.65 -3.41
N TYR A 136 7.95 4.83 -4.41
CA TYR A 136 8.14 5.16 -5.82
C TYR A 136 7.01 6.04 -6.36
N GLY A 137 5.78 5.84 -5.88
CA GLY A 137 4.61 6.60 -6.31
C GLY A 137 4.07 6.17 -7.67
N GLY A 138 3.10 6.91 -8.17
CA GLY A 138 2.42 6.56 -9.41
C GLY A 138 1.56 5.30 -9.26
N PHE A 139 1.42 4.58 -10.35
CA PHE A 139 0.92 3.21 -10.38
C PHE A 139 2.11 2.26 -10.47
N VAL A 140 2.13 1.23 -9.66
CA VAL A 140 3.22 0.24 -9.62
C VAL A 140 2.67 -1.15 -9.89
N LEU A 141 3.28 -1.86 -10.82
CA LEU A 141 3.14 -3.30 -10.99
C LEU A 141 4.33 -3.93 -10.28
N PHE A 142 4.04 -4.65 -9.20
CA PHE A 142 5.03 -5.17 -8.27
C PHE A 142 4.90 -6.68 -8.12
N LYS A 143 6.02 -7.37 -8.25
CA LYS A 143 6.24 -8.75 -7.84
C LYS A 143 7.57 -8.80 -7.10
N ARG A 144 7.76 -9.72 -6.19
CA ARG A 144 9.01 -9.79 -5.40
C ARG A 144 10.23 -9.86 -6.33
N GLY A 145 11.12 -8.85 -6.22
CA GLY A 145 12.28 -8.72 -7.09
C GLY A 145 12.02 -7.97 -8.41
N GLU A 146 10.77 -7.66 -8.73
CA GLU A 146 10.39 -6.97 -9.96
C GLU A 146 9.51 -5.76 -9.64
N LEU A 147 9.85 -4.59 -10.18
CA LEU A 147 9.06 -3.37 -10.05
C LEU A 147 8.98 -2.67 -11.40
N ARG A 148 7.76 -2.37 -11.84
CA ARG A 148 7.51 -1.51 -13.00
C ARG A 148 6.62 -0.34 -12.60
N ILE A 149 7.07 0.88 -12.84
CA ILE A 149 6.26 2.09 -12.68
C ILE A 149 5.45 2.29 -13.95
N ILE A 150 4.14 2.39 -13.80
CA ILE A 150 3.20 2.55 -14.89
C ILE A 150 3.00 4.05 -15.16
N LYS A 151 3.32 4.48 -16.38
CA LYS A 151 3.13 5.87 -16.82
C LYS A 151 1.66 6.07 -17.19
N ALA A 152 0.92 6.77 -16.35
CA ALA A 152 -0.50 7.07 -16.58
C ALA A 152 -0.93 8.36 -15.88
N GLN A 153 -2.04 8.92 -16.34
CA GLN A 153 -2.68 10.03 -15.64
C GLN A 153 -3.31 9.55 -14.33
N PRO A 154 -3.31 10.39 -13.29
CA PRO A 154 -3.94 10.02 -12.05
C PRO A 154 -5.43 9.72 -12.20
N ILE A 155 -5.89 8.66 -11.53
CA ILE A 155 -7.27 8.19 -11.55
C ILE A 155 -7.94 8.53 -10.21
N ARG A 156 -9.21 8.90 -10.24
CA ARG A 156 -10.02 9.11 -9.03
C ARG A 156 -10.62 7.80 -8.55
N PHE A 157 -10.40 7.48 -7.27
CA PHE A 157 -11.06 6.38 -6.59
C PHE A 157 -11.95 6.91 -5.46
N LEU A 158 -13.08 6.27 -5.27
CA LEU A 158 -13.87 6.37 -4.05
C LEU A 158 -13.31 5.41 -3.02
N VAL A 159 -13.09 5.86 -1.80
CA VAL A 159 -12.72 5.03 -0.65
C VAL A 159 -13.87 5.03 0.35
N VAL A 160 -14.37 3.86 0.70
CA VAL A 160 -15.43 3.67 1.70
C VAL A 160 -14.89 2.85 2.85
N ASP A 161 -14.79 3.45 4.03
CA ASP A 161 -14.39 2.76 5.25
C ASP A 161 -15.55 1.90 5.76
N SER A 162 -15.32 0.59 5.91
CA SER A 162 -16.30 -0.34 6.47
C SER A 162 -16.57 -0.12 7.95
N ARG A 163 -15.72 0.67 8.64
CA ARG A 163 -15.71 0.87 10.09
C ARG A 163 -15.58 -0.42 10.89
N GLN A 164 -15.19 -1.52 10.24
CA GLN A 164 -14.83 -2.77 10.90
C GLN A 164 -13.34 -2.78 11.19
N ARG A 165 -12.97 -2.99 12.47
CA ARG A 165 -11.58 -3.24 12.85
C ARG A 165 -11.15 -4.59 12.27
N ARG A 166 -9.96 -4.62 11.70
CA ARG A 166 -9.37 -5.84 11.17
C ARG A 166 -9.06 -6.83 12.29
N ILE A 167 -9.41 -8.10 12.05
CA ILE A 167 -8.99 -9.23 12.86
C ILE A 167 -7.95 -10.00 12.02
N THR A 168 -6.73 -9.51 11.99
CA THR A 168 -5.68 -9.95 11.04
C THR A 168 -5.22 -11.39 11.27
N GLY A 169 -5.19 -11.84 12.53
CA GLY A 169 -4.68 -13.19 12.87
C GLY A 169 -5.45 -14.34 12.21
N ASN A 170 -6.77 -14.22 12.12
CA ASN A 170 -7.62 -15.27 11.53
C ASN A 170 -7.63 -15.30 10.01
N LEU A 171 -7.21 -14.21 9.33
CA LEU A 171 -7.28 -14.12 7.87
C LEU A 171 -6.17 -14.89 7.19
N VAL A 172 -4.94 -14.77 7.69
CA VAL A 172 -3.80 -15.54 7.15
C VAL A 172 -4.05 -17.04 7.31
N SER A 173 -4.62 -17.45 8.46
CA SER A 173 -4.99 -18.84 8.70
C SER A 173 -6.07 -19.34 7.73
N ARG A 174 -7.09 -18.52 7.43
CA ARG A 174 -8.13 -18.87 6.46
C ARG A 174 -7.60 -19.05 5.04
N VAL A 175 -6.75 -18.12 4.59
CA VAL A 175 -6.12 -18.25 3.26
C VAL A 175 -5.26 -19.51 3.20
N LYS A 176 -4.49 -19.79 4.26
CA LYS A 176 -3.68 -21.00 4.36
C LYS A 176 -4.54 -22.27 4.33
N GLU A 177 -5.63 -22.30 5.11
CA GLU A 177 -6.58 -23.41 5.15
C GLU A 177 -7.22 -23.63 3.77
N PHE A 178 -7.65 -22.55 3.09
CA PHE A 178 -8.19 -22.65 1.74
C PHE A 178 -7.17 -23.22 0.76
N MET A 179 -5.91 -22.78 0.82
CA MET A 179 -4.81 -23.25 -0.02
C MET A 179 -4.50 -24.74 0.24
N GLU A 180 -4.50 -25.17 1.51
CA GLU A 180 -4.22 -26.57 1.89
C GLU A 180 -5.32 -27.53 1.42
N HIS A 181 -6.60 -27.09 1.48
CA HIS A 181 -7.74 -27.91 1.04
C HIS A 181 -7.98 -27.87 -0.47
N ASN A 182 -7.48 -26.84 -1.17
CA ASN A 182 -7.74 -26.60 -2.59
C ASN A 182 -6.48 -26.16 -3.35
N PRO A 183 -5.38 -26.93 -3.34
CA PRO A 183 -4.09 -26.48 -3.85
C PRO A 183 -4.10 -26.14 -5.35
N GLU A 184 -4.76 -26.95 -6.18
CA GLU A 184 -4.84 -26.73 -7.63
C GLU A 184 -5.70 -25.49 -7.97
N LEU A 185 -6.83 -25.34 -7.27
CA LEU A 185 -7.67 -24.14 -7.41
C LEU A 185 -6.94 -22.89 -6.97
N PHE A 186 -6.22 -22.93 -5.85
CA PHE A 186 -5.45 -21.82 -5.37
C PHE A 186 -4.34 -21.42 -6.36
N ALA A 187 -3.61 -22.39 -6.91
CA ALA A 187 -2.60 -22.16 -7.95
C ALA A 187 -3.20 -21.50 -9.20
N SER A 188 -4.40 -21.94 -9.61
CA SER A 188 -5.14 -21.33 -10.72
C SER A 188 -5.54 -19.88 -10.41
N LEU A 189 -6.00 -19.59 -9.21
CA LEU A 189 -6.33 -18.24 -8.76
C LEU A 189 -5.09 -17.32 -8.76
N VAL A 190 -3.92 -17.83 -8.32
CA VAL A 190 -2.65 -17.09 -8.38
C VAL A 190 -2.32 -16.72 -9.83
N SER A 191 -2.40 -17.68 -10.77
CA SER A 191 -2.10 -17.47 -12.18
C SER A 191 -3.05 -16.46 -12.84
N VAL A 192 -4.35 -16.56 -12.56
CA VAL A 192 -5.35 -15.62 -13.09
C VAL A 192 -5.17 -14.24 -12.47
N SER A 193 -4.88 -14.14 -11.16
CA SER A 193 -4.59 -12.87 -10.47
C SER A 193 -3.36 -12.18 -11.08
N ASP A 194 -2.32 -12.97 -11.41
CA ASP A 194 -1.12 -12.48 -12.08
C ASP A 194 -1.45 -11.84 -13.43
N LEU A 195 -2.15 -12.58 -14.29
CA LEU A 195 -2.60 -12.08 -15.60
C LEU A 195 -3.46 -10.84 -15.46
N MET A 196 -4.40 -10.81 -14.52
CA MET A 196 -5.29 -9.66 -14.29
C MET A 196 -4.52 -8.43 -13.82
N SER A 197 -3.48 -8.59 -12.98
CA SER A 197 -2.63 -7.49 -12.53
C SER A 197 -1.84 -6.90 -13.69
N ILE A 198 -1.28 -7.74 -14.57
CA ILE A 198 -0.57 -7.32 -15.80
C ILE A 198 -1.53 -6.61 -16.76
N LYS A 199 -2.70 -7.20 -17.03
CA LYS A 199 -3.73 -6.59 -17.91
C LYS A 199 -4.32 -5.32 -17.33
N GLY A 200 -4.47 -5.26 -16.00
CA GLY A 200 -4.90 -4.06 -15.29
C GLY A 200 -3.88 -2.92 -15.43
N ALA A 201 -2.59 -3.22 -15.37
CA ALA A 201 -1.53 -2.24 -15.63
C ALA A 201 -1.59 -1.69 -17.07
N GLN A 202 -1.78 -2.56 -18.07
CA GLN A 202 -1.97 -2.16 -19.47
C GLN A 202 -3.24 -1.30 -19.64
N ALA A 203 -4.33 -1.65 -18.96
CA ALA A 203 -5.57 -0.86 -19.00
C ALA A 203 -5.38 0.54 -18.40
N ILE A 204 -4.59 0.66 -17.31
CA ILE A 204 -4.23 1.96 -16.73
C ILE A 204 -3.38 2.79 -17.71
N GLU A 205 -2.37 2.20 -18.35
CA GLU A 205 -1.53 2.87 -19.36
C GLU A 205 -2.37 3.44 -20.50
N ASN A 206 -3.38 2.68 -20.93
CA ASN A 206 -4.30 3.06 -22.01
C ASN A 206 -5.47 3.96 -21.55
N GLY A 207 -5.56 4.32 -20.27
CA GLY A 207 -6.65 5.12 -19.71
C GLY A 207 -8.00 4.40 -19.64
N ASN A 208 -8.04 3.06 -19.82
CA ASN A 208 -9.27 2.26 -19.81
C ASN A 208 -9.71 1.89 -18.39
N VAL A 209 -10.27 2.86 -17.69
CA VAL A 209 -10.72 2.70 -16.29
C VAL A 209 -11.89 1.71 -16.12
N GLU A 210 -12.70 1.51 -17.17
CA GLU A 210 -13.79 0.54 -17.17
C GLU A 210 -13.26 -0.89 -17.11
N GLN A 211 -12.23 -1.18 -17.90
CA GLN A 211 -11.54 -2.47 -17.88
C GLN A 211 -10.86 -2.74 -16.51
N VAL A 212 -10.25 -1.71 -15.90
CA VAL A 212 -9.71 -1.83 -14.54
C VAL A 212 -10.80 -2.18 -13.55
N GLY A 213 -11.96 -1.49 -13.64
CA GLY A 213 -13.13 -1.78 -12.82
C GLY A 213 -13.64 -3.22 -12.97
N SER A 214 -13.70 -3.72 -14.20
CA SER A 214 -14.07 -5.13 -14.46
C SER A 214 -13.12 -6.11 -13.75
N TYR A 215 -11.81 -5.90 -13.84
CA TYR A 215 -10.83 -6.74 -13.13
C TYR A 215 -10.95 -6.63 -11.60
N MET A 216 -11.27 -5.43 -11.08
CA MET A 216 -11.54 -5.25 -9.65
C MET A 216 -12.72 -6.10 -9.19
N ASN A 217 -13.81 -6.14 -9.96
CA ASN A 217 -15.00 -6.95 -9.63
C ASN A 217 -14.66 -8.45 -9.59
N VAL A 218 -13.93 -8.95 -10.59
CA VAL A 218 -13.50 -10.37 -10.61
C VAL A 218 -12.57 -10.66 -9.42
N THR A 219 -11.61 -9.78 -9.14
CA THR A 219 -10.71 -9.95 -7.98
C THR A 219 -11.48 -9.98 -6.66
N GLN A 220 -12.55 -9.20 -6.52
CA GLN A 220 -13.40 -9.25 -5.32
C GLN A 220 -13.99 -10.64 -5.09
N HIS A 221 -14.44 -11.33 -6.12
CA HIS A 221 -14.94 -12.71 -6.00
C HIS A 221 -13.85 -13.69 -5.56
N PHE A 222 -12.61 -13.51 -6.03
CA PHE A 222 -11.47 -14.32 -5.53
C PHE A 222 -11.22 -14.08 -4.04
N LEU A 223 -11.27 -12.81 -3.60
CA LEU A 223 -11.09 -12.45 -2.19
C LEU A 223 -12.24 -12.96 -1.30
N GLU A 224 -13.44 -13.07 -1.85
CA GLU A 224 -14.57 -13.72 -1.18
C GLU A 224 -14.37 -15.25 -1.06
N LEU A 225 -13.91 -15.86 -2.15
CA LEU A 225 -13.66 -17.30 -2.21
C LEU A 225 -12.60 -17.76 -1.19
N ILE A 226 -11.50 -17.00 -1.06
CA ILE A 226 -10.46 -17.29 -0.07
C ILE A 226 -10.81 -16.80 1.34
N GLY A 227 -12.04 -16.32 1.58
CA GLY A 227 -12.60 -16.03 2.90
C GLY A 227 -12.10 -14.73 3.56
N VAL A 228 -11.53 -13.76 2.80
CA VAL A 228 -11.01 -12.50 3.37
C VAL A 228 -11.99 -11.33 3.29
N SER A 229 -13.11 -11.48 2.59
CA SER A 229 -14.21 -10.50 2.60
C SER A 229 -15.13 -10.71 3.81
N THR A 230 -15.87 -9.66 4.20
CA THR A 230 -16.83 -9.71 5.30
C THR A 230 -18.23 -9.34 4.80
N PRO A 231 -19.32 -9.71 5.54
CA PRO A 231 -20.67 -9.32 5.17
C PRO A 231 -20.83 -7.79 5.01
N LYS A 232 -20.12 -7.00 5.83
CA LYS A 232 -20.14 -5.54 5.73
C LYS A 232 -19.47 -5.03 4.45
N ILE A 233 -18.32 -5.62 4.06
CA ILE A 233 -17.65 -5.30 2.79
C ILE A 233 -18.57 -5.65 1.61
N LYS A 234 -19.20 -6.83 1.63
CA LYS A 234 -20.16 -7.25 0.59
C LYS A 234 -21.31 -6.26 0.47
N SER A 235 -21.93 -5.88 1.58
CA SER A 235 -23.04 -4.90 1.59
C SER A 235 -22.63 -3.52 1.02
N ILE A 236 -21.39 -3.07 1.26
CA ILE A 236 -20.87 -1.83 0.66
C ILE A 236 -20.74 -1.99 -0.86
N ILE A 237 -20.19 -3.11 -1.33
CA ILE A 237 -19.98 -3.39 -2.76
C ILE A 237 -21.33 -3.51 -3.48
N GLU A 238 -22.31 -4.20 -2.89
CA GLU A 238 -23.67 -4.28 -3.40
C GLU A 238 -24.32 -2.90 -3.52
N TYR A 239 -24.16 -2.03 -2.51
CA TYR A 239 -24.64 -0.65 -2.58
C TYR A 239 -24.01 0.16 -3.72
N LEU A 240 -22.74 -0.12 -4.06
CA LEU A 240 -21.99 0.55 -5.11
C LEU A 240 -22.31 -0.01 -6.52
N ASN A 241 -22.90 -1.20 -6.60
CA ASN A 241 -23.22 -1.87 -7.87
C ASN A 241 -24.06 -0.97 -8.77
N GLY A 242 -23.75 -0.93 -10.06
CA GLY A 242 -24.38 -0.07 -11.07
C GLY A 242 -23.97 1.40 -11.02
N LYS A 243 -23.34 1.86 -9.93
CA LYS A 243 -22.91 3.25 -9.73
C LYS A 243 -21.43 3.48 -10.04
N VAL A 244 -20.66 2.40 -10.10
CA VAL A 244 -19.21 2.41 -10.31
C VAL A 244 -18.84 1.47 -11.46
N PHE A 245 -17.65 1.61 -12.04
CA PHE A 245 -17.10 0.65 -13.00
C PHE A 245 -16.69 -0.65 -12.32
N GLY A 246 -16.19 -0.56 -11.08
CA GLY A 246 -15.85 -1.69 -10.26
C GLY A 246 -15.55 -1.29 -8.83
N ALA A 247 -15.73 -2.25 -7.90
CA ALA A 247 -15.48 -2.08 -6.48
C ALA A 247 -14.90 -3.34 -5.86
N LYS A 248 -13.97 -3.18 -4.91
CA LYS A 248 -13.40 -4.29 -4.14
C LYS A 248 -12.80 -3.81 -2.82
N LEU A 249 -12.59 -4.73 -1.90
CA LEU A 249 -11.77 -4.44 -0.72
C LEU A 249 -10.32 -4.10 -1.12
N THR A 250 -9.59 -3.36 -0.29
CA THR A 250 -8.15 -3.10 -0.49
C THR A 250 -7.35 -3.51 0.75
N GLY A 251 -6.19 -4.14 0.51
CA GLY A 251 -5.31 -4.68 1.55
C GLY A 251 -5.76 -6.05 2.07
N ALA A 252 -5.43 -6.38 3.33
CA ALA A 252 -5.59 -7.75 3.85
C ALA A 252 -7.03 -8.22 4.06
N GLY A 253 -8.06 -7.38 3.93
CA GLY A 253 -9.44 -7.77 4.20
C GLY A 253 -9.79 -7.87 5.68
N GLY A 254 -10.86 -8.60 6.01
CA GLY A 254 -11.39 -8.74 7.38
C GLY A 254 -11.96 -7.45 7.97
N GLY A 255 -12.22 -6.46 7.16
CA GLY A 255 -12.56 -5.06 7.47
C GLY A 255 -11.73 -4.09 6.65
N GLY A 256 -11.58 -2.85 7.13
CA GLY A 256 -10.87 -1.80 6.41
C GLY A 256 -11.71 -1.17 5.31
N CYS A 257 -11.10 -0.80 4.18
CA CYS A 257 -11.76 -0.03 3.12
C CYS A 257 -12.13 -0.86 1.89
N VAL A 258 -13.21 -0.44 1.26
CA VAL A 258 -13.56 -0.73 -0.13
C VAL A 258 -13.06 0.42 -1.01
N ILE A 259 -12.46 0.11 -2.14
CA ILE A 259 -12.12 1.05 -3.20
C ILE A 259 -13.02 0.83 -4.41
N ALA A 260 -13.39 1.91 -5.08
CA ALA A 260 -14.21 1.83 -6.29
C ALA A 260 -13.81 2.89 -7.30
N ILE A 261 -14.01 2.63 -8.59
CA ILE A 261 -13.86 3.62 -9.66
C ILE A 261 -15.27 4.16 -10.01
N PRO A 262 -15.58 5.40 -9.64
CA PRO A 262 -16.92 5.95 -9.82
C PRO A 262 -17.22 6.22 -11.31
N ARG A 263 -18.47 6.01 -11.74
CA ARG A 263 -18.99 6.53 -12.99
C ARG A 263 -19.28 8.03 -12.81
N ILE A 264 -19.05 8.82 -13.86
CA ILE A 264 -19.32 10.27 -13.84
C ILE A 264 -20.82 10.52 -13.62
N GLY A 265 -21.17 11.45 -12.73
CA GLY A 265 -22.56 11.89 -12.50
C GLY A 265 -23.35 11.14 -11.42
N ASN A 266 -22.79 10.09 -10.81
CA ASN A 266 -23.48 9.38 -9.74
C ASN A 266 -23.15 10.01 -8.37
N GLY A 267 -24.15 10.65 -7.74
CA GLY A 267 -24.06 11.25 -6.40
C GLY A 267 -23.85 10.18 -5.31
N LEU A 268 -22.60 9.76 -5.13
CA LEU A 268 -22.23 8.80 -4.08
C LEU A 268 -22.18 9.52 -2.74
N LYS A 269 -23.09 9.18 -1.84
CA LYS A 269 -23.22 9.81 -0.51
C LYS A 269 -22.33 9.20 0.57
N SER A 270 -21.59 8.12 0.26
CA SER A 270 -20.78 7.38 1.24
C SER A 270 -19.33 7.33 0.80
N GLY A 271 -18.40 7.59 1.72
CA GLY A 271 -16.98 7.56 1.44
C GLY A 271 -16.36 8.93 1.08
N TYR A 272 -15.11 8.89 0.65
CA TYR A 272 -14.37 10.08 0.20
C TYR A 272 -13.54 9.77 -1.04
N MET A 273 -13.34 10.79 -1.87
CA MET A 273 -12.55 10.67 -3.09
C MET A 273 -11.05 10.80 -2.77
N VAL A 274 -10.26 10.00 -3.46
CA VAL A 274 -8.80 10.11 -3.49
C VAL A 274 -8.32 10.15 -4.94
N LYS A 275 -7.19 10.80 -5.15
CA LYS A 275 -6.46 10.80 -6.42
C LYS A 275 -5.36 9.75 -6.30
N ALA A 276 -5.42 8.71 -7.12
CA ALA A 276 -4.42 7.65 -7.20
C ALA A 276 -3.43 7.93 -8.34
N GLY A 277 -2.19 7.48 -8.17
CA GLY A 277 -1.12 7.74 -9.12
C GLY A 277 -0.40 9.08 -8.86
N VAL A 278 -0.28 9.48 -7.59
CA VAL A 278 0.45 10.69 -7.18
C VAL A 278 1.94 10.41 -7.00
N ASP A 279 2.75 11.47 -6.87
CA ASP A 279 4.19 11.34 -6.64
C ASP A 279 4.50 10.53 -5.38
N GLY A 280 5.52 9.68 -5.44
CA GLY A 280 6.01 8.89 -4.32
C GLY A 280 6.86 9.71 -3.35
N ALA A 281 7.13 9.12 -2.19
CA ALA A 281 7.85 9.78 -1.11
C ALA A 281 9.25 10.25 -1.55
N TYR A 282 9.94 9.49 -2.38
CA TYR A 282 11.28 9.88 -2.84
C TYR A 282 11.23 11.17 -3.67
N LYS A 283 10.34 11.23 -4.68
CA LYS A 283 10.17 12.44 -5.52
C LYS A 283 9.72 13.64 -4.68
N ILE A 284 8.76 13.45 -3.78
CA ILE A 284 8.24 14.52 -2.91
C ILE A 284 9.35 15.15 -2.06
N ASN A 285 10.27 14.34 -1.53
CA ASN A 285 11.27 14.79 -0.56
C ASN A 285 12.62 15.17 -1.17
N TYR A 286 12.96 14.65 -2.36
CA TYR A 286 14.26 14.86 -3.01
C TYR A 286 14.16 15.46 -4.41
N GLY A 287 12.95 15.69 -4.95
CA GLY A 287 12.73 16.34 -6.25
C GLY A 287 13.11 15.49 -7.47
N LYS A 288 13.47 14.21 -7.28
CA LYS A 288 13.89 13.32 -8.37
C LYS A 288 12.83 12.23 -8.59
N GLN A 289 12.45 12.03 -9.85
CA GLN A 289 11.69 10.86 -10.26
C GLN A 289 12.64 9.67 -10.30
N LEU A 290 12.18 8.53 -9.80
CA LEU A 290 12.92 7.27 -9.88
C LEU A 290 12.57 6.60 -11.19
N GLU A 291 13.59 6.25 -11.97
CA GLU A 291 13.45 5.21 -12.96
C GLU A 291 13.72 3.86 -12.28
N PRO A 292 12.90 2.83 -12.52
CA PRO A 292 13.20 1.51 -11.99
C PRO A 292 14.55 1.08 -12.57
N SER A 293 15.53 0.76 -11.73
CA SER A 293 16.68 0.00 -12.19
C SER A 293 16.14 -1.33 -12.69
N THR A 294 16.23 -1.58 -13.99
CA THR A 294 16.07 -2.92 -14.54
C THR A 294 17.21 -3.76 -13.96
N ALA A 295 16.93 -4.55 -12.94
CA ALA A 295 17.83 -5.57 -12.44
C ALA A 295 17.89 -6.73 -13.48
N ALA A 296 18.35 -6.42 -14.69
CA ALA A 296 18.47 -7.36 -15.80
C ALA A 296 19.84 -7.29 -16.49
N ASP A 297 20.76 -6.39 -16.06
CA ASP A 297 22.02 -6.19 -16.78
C ASP A 297 23.28 -6.65 -16.01
N ASP A 298 23.16 -7.35 -14.87
CA ASP A 298 24.32 -7.87 -14.13
C ASP A 298 24.31 -9.40 -14.00
N VAL A 299 24.00 -10.15 -15.06
CA VAL A 299 24.39 -11.57 -15.21
C VAL A 299 24.76 -11.80 -16.67
N ALA A 300 25.98 -11.46 -17.03
CA ALA A 300 26.69 -11.98 -18.19
C ALA A 300 27.93 -12.73 -17.69
#